data_882fca2a56142dcf3f2bbc2dc46e8e01
#
_entry.id   882fca2a56142dcf3f2bbc2dc46e8e01
#
_cell.length_a   1.000
_cell.length_b   1.000
_cell.length_c   1.000
_cell.angle_alpha   90.00
_cell.angle_beta   90.00
_cell.angle_gamma   90.00
#
_symmetry.space_group_name_H-M   'P 1'
#
loop_
_entity.id
_entity.type
_entity.pdbx_description
1 polymer ?
#
loop_
_entity_poly.entity_id
_entity_poly.type
_entity_poly.pdbx_seq_one_letter_code
_entity_poly.pdbx_strand_id
1 'polypeptide(L)'
;MSRLQLLAPRVAAAVLAVVVPRVSAQAAITVLAAGSLRAALTEIAADFEAAPGGTSVKLVFGASGLLRDRLQAGEAADVFASANMEHPQALAASGRAEPALPFARNALCALAAPSFGLNGQPLVQRLLDESVKLGISTPKADPSGDYAFALFDRIETRGAAPAGSAARLKAKALQLTGGPDSPAPPKDRNIYGALLAGGEADVFITYCTNAEIARREQPLQVLTLPDDLSVSATYGLSLLRPVSPAALRFVAHLRGAPGQRRLAAWGFAAP
;
A
#
# COMPACT_ATOMS: atom_id res chain seq x y z
N MET A 1 -75.78 41.54 -48.27
CA MET A 1 -75.25 41.55 -46.91
C MET A 1 -74.17 40.46 -46.79
N SER A 2 -72.92 40.78 -47.12
CA SER A 2 -71.78 39.83 -47.11
C SER A 2 -71.09 39.87 -45.79
N ARG A 3 -70.97 38.70 -45.16
CA ARG A 3 -70.16 38.51 -43.94
C ARG A 3 -68.71 38.18 -44.29
N LEU A 4 -67.80 39.07 -43.99
CA LEU A 4 -66.38 38.85 -44.10
C LEU A 4 -65.93 38.00 -42.87
N GLN A 5 -65.40 36.78 -43.10
CA GLN A 5 -64.74 36.02 -42.07
C GLN A 5 -63.26 36.36 -42.05
N LEU A 6 -62.82 36.91 -40.92
CA LEU A 6 -61.41 37.17 -40.64
C LEU A 6 -60.72 35.86 -40.19
N LEU A 7 -59.76 35.38 -40.99
CA LEU A 7 -58.86 34.29 -40.61
C LEU A 7 -57.71 34.86 -39.78
N ALA A 8 -57.59 34.43 -38.51
CA ALA A 8 -56.45 34.77 -37.67
C ALA A 8 -55.30 33.77 -37.92
N PRO A 9 -54.01 34.20 -38.04
CA PRO A 9 -52.88 33.28 -38.23
C PRO A 9 -52.53 32.59 -36.89
N ARG A 10 -52.47 31.27 -36.93
CA ARG A 10 -51.95 30.46 -35.83
C ARG A 10 -50.40 30.48 -35.91
N VAL A 11 -49.75 31.18 -34.98
CA VAL A 11 -48.32 31.08 -34.78
C VAL A 11 -48.00 29.80 -33.97
N ALA A 12 -47.41 28.85 -34.65
CA ALA A 12 -46.91 27.63 -34.02
C ALA A 12 -45.57 27.94 -33.32
N ALA A 13 -45.54 27.98 -31.99
CA ALA A 13 -44.31 28.10 -31.25
C ALA A 13 -43.58 26.75 -31.21
N ALA A 14 -42.49 26.64 -31.95
CA ALA A 14 -41.58 25.47 -31.86
C ALA A 14 -40.76 25.54 -30.56
N VAL A 15 -41.08 24.66 -29.62
CA VAL A 15 -40.29 24.49 -28.39
C VAL A 15 -39.05 23.66 -28.75
N LEU A 16 -37.88 24.31 -28.82
CA LEU A 16 -36.59 23.63 -28.95
C LEU A 16 -36.27 22.98 -27.59
N ALA A 17 -36.39 21.67 -27.49
CA ALA A 17 -35.94 20.89 -26.36
C ALA A 17 -34.40 20.85 -26.37
N VAL A 18 -33.76 21.65 -25.47
CA VAL A 18 -32.32 21.56 -25.23
C VAL A 18 -32.04 20.26 -24.50
N VAL A 19 -31.50 19.27 -25.19
CA VAL A 19 -31.00 18.02 -24.59
C VAL A 19 -29.70 18.35 -23.88
N VAL A 20 -29.77 18.62 -22.59
CA VAL A 20 -28.58 18.74 -21.73
C VAL A 20 -28.03 17.31 -21.53
N PRO A 21 -26.80 17.01 -21.98
CA PRO A 21 -26.23 15.69 -21.72
C PRO A 21 -26.11 15.52 -20.20
N ARG A 22 -26.81 14.52 -19.64
CA ARG A 22 -26.56 14.09 -18.27
C ARG A 22 -25.16 13.55 -18.23
N VAL A 23 -24.22 14.31 -17.64
CA VAL A 23 -22.94 13.76 -17.19
C VAL A 23 -23.31 12.74 -16.11
N SER A 24 -23.30 11.46 -16.50
CA SER A 24 -23.44 10.38 -15.52
C SER A 24 -22.29 10.51 -14.54
N ALA A 25 -22.59 10.76 -13.27
CA ALA A 25 -21.57 10.73 -12.23
C ALA A 25 -20.86 9.38 -12.30
N GLN A 26 -19.59 9.39 -12.68
CA GLN A 26 -18.82 8.16 -12.82
C GLN A 26 -18.68 7.54 -11.42
N ALA A 27 -19.06 6.28 -11.26
CA ALA A 27 -18.97 5.59 -9.99
C ALA A 27 -17.54 5.64 -9.46
N ALA A 28 -17.39 5.89 -8.14
CA ALA A 28 -16.09 5.88 -7.48
C ALA A 28 -15.40 4.54 -7.68
N ILE A 29 -14.09 4.54 -7.93
CA ILE A 29 -13.29 3.31 -7.93
C ILE A 29 -12.83 2.97 -6.50
N THR A 30 -12.82 1.68 -6.17
CA THR A 30 -12.33 1.18 -4.88
C THR A 30 -10.97 0.55 -5.07
N VAL A 31 -9.97 1.03 -4.31
CA VAL A 31 -8.59 0.53 -4.33
C VAL A 31 -8.27 -0.08 -2.97
N LEU A 32 -8.02 -1.39 -2.93
CA LEU A 32 -7.47 -2.07 -1.77
C LEU A 32 -5.95 -2.04 -1.86
N ALA A 33 -5.27 -1.51 -0.86
CA ALA A 33 -3.84 -1.27 -0.93
C ALA A 33 -3.08 -1.63 0.36
N ALA A 34 -1.83 -2.05 0.20
CA ALA A 34 -0.91 -2.27 1.32
C ALA A 34 -0.81 -1.02 2.21
N GLY A 35 -0.75 -1.22 3.53
CA GLY A 35 -0.67 -0.14 4.51
C GLY A 35 0.50 0.82 4.29
N SER A 36 1.65 0.30 3.84
CA SER A 36 2.85 1.09 3.52
C SER A 36 2.66 2.08 2.34
N LEU A 37 1.64 1.89 1.52
CA LEU A 37 1.32 2.78 0.39
C LEU A 37 0.42 3.96 0.80
N ARG A 38 -0.07 4.00 2.05
CA ARG A 38 -1.09 4.97 2.49
C ARG A 38 -0.75 6.40 2.11
N ALA A 39 0.41 6.90 2.51
CA ALA A 39 0.80 8.29 2.27
C ALA A 39 0.87 8.60 0.77
N ALA A 40 1.61 7.79 0.00
CA ALA A 40 1.78 7.98 -1.43
C ALA A 40 0.46 7.87 -2.21
N LEU A 41 -0.34 6.83 -1.95
CA LEU A 41 -1.60 6.63 -2.67
C LEU A 41 -2.67 7.66 -2.32
N THR A 42 -2.66 8.22 -1.10
CA THR A 42 -3.58 9.32 -0.76
C THR A 42 -3.32 10.54 -1.64
N GLU A 43 -2.05 10.92 -1.85
CA GLU A 43 -1.69 12.02 -2.73
C GLU A 43 -1.95 11.68 -4.22
N ILE A 44 -1.61 10.47 -4.65
CA ILE A 44 -1.84 10.01 -6.04
C ILE A 44 -3.34 9.99 -6.37
N ALA A 45 -4.18 9.55 -5.44
CA ALA A 45 -5.63 9.57 -5.60
C ALA A 45 -6.17 11.00 -5.72
N ALA A 46 -5.70 11.92 -4.86
CA ALA A 46 -6.08 13.34 -4.93
C ALA A 46 -5.66 13.99 -6.26
N ASP A 47 -4.43 13.72 -6.72
CA ASP A 47 -3.96 14.20 -8.03
C ASP A 47 -4.82 13.65 -9.19
N PHE A 48 -5.20 12.37 -9.12
CA PHE A 48 -6.04 11.72 -10.12
C PHE A 48 -7.48 12.28 -10.13
N GLU A 49 -8.06 12.50 -8.96
CA GLU A 49 -9.41 13.09 -8.82
C GLU A 49 -9.47 14.52 -9.36
N ALA A 50 -8.42 15.32 -9.15
CA ALA A 50 -8.31 16.68 -9.62
C ALA A 50 -8.01 16.80 -11.13
N ALA A 51 -7.55 15.73 -11.78
CA ALA A 51 -7.22 15.74 -13.20
C ALA A 51 -8.47 15.77 -14.07
N PRO A 52 -8.40 16.32 -15.31
CA PRO A 52 -9.52 16.28 -16.27
C PRO A 52 -10.00 14.85 -16.52
N GLY A 53 -11.29 14.59 -16.29
CA GLY A 53 -11.88 13.24 -16.38
C GLY A 53 -11.55 12.35 -15.19
N GLY A 54 -11.06 12.92 -14.10
CA GLY A 54 -10.82 12.23 -12.84
C GLY A 54 -12.11 11.64 -12.27
N THR A 55 -11.94 10.59 -11.48
CA THR A 55 -13.03 9.84 -10.83
C THR A 55 -12.67 9.69 -9.37
N SER A 56 -13.64 9.79 -8.48
CA SER A 56 -13.42 9.61 -7.03
C SER A 56 -12.80 8.25 -6.71
N VAL A 57 -11.85 8.22 -5.77
CA VAL A 57 -11.09 7.03 -5.39
C VAL A 57 -11.31 6.72 -3.91
N LYS A 58 -11.94 5.61 -3.62
CA LYS A 58 -12.06 5.07 -2.27
C LYS A 58 -10.85 4.20 -1.96
N LEU A 59 -9.99 4.64 -1.04
CA LEU A 59 -8.81 3.90 -0.59
C LEU A 59 -9.13 3.06 0.66
N VAL A 60 -8.78 1.77 0.62
CA VAL A 60 -8.87 0.84 1.75
C VAL A 60 -7.50 0.25 2.00
N PHE A 61 -6.93 0.51 3.17
CA PHE A 61 -5.59 0.07 3.51
C PHE A 61 -5.57 -1.08 4.52
N GLY A 62 -4.66 -2.03 4.32
CA GLY A 62 -4.48 -3.17 5.20
C GLY A 62 -3.24 -4.00 4.86
N ALA A 63 -3.04 -5.10 5.60
CA ALA A 63 -2.04 -6.09 5.26
C ALA A 63 -2.42 -6.81 3.97
N SER A 64 -1.47 -6.92 3.03
CA SER A 64 -1.77 -7.36 1.66
C SER A 64 -2.35 -8.78 1.59
N GLY A 65 -1.92 -9.70 2.44
CA GLY A 65 -2.47 -11.06 2.50
C GLY A 65 -3.93 -11.06 2.95
N LEU A 66 -4.26 -10.28 3.98
CA LEU A 66 -5.65 -10.15 4.46
C LEU A 66 -6.56 -9.49 3.41
N LEU A 67 -6.05 -8.49 2.69
CA LEU A 67 -6.80 -7.87 1.58
C LEU A 67 -7.01 -8.84 0.43
N ARG A 68 -5.99 -9.65 0.07
CA ARG A 68 -6.13 -10.73 -0.92
C ARG A 68 -7.23 -11.71 -0.49
N ASP A 69 -7.24 -12.15 0.76
CA ASP A 69 -8.23 -13.13 1.26
C ASP A 69 -9.66 -12.56 1.19
N ARG A 70 -9.85 -11.28 1.54
CA ARG A 70 -11.12 -10.58 1.38
C ARG A 70 -11.58 -10.55 -0.09
N LEU A 71 -10.66 -10.25 -1.03
CA LEU A 71 -10.94 -10.28 -2.46
C LEU A 71 -11.26 -11.69 -2.96
N GLN A 72 -10.56 -12.72 -2.46
CA GLN A 72 -10.87 -14.11 -2.76
C GLN A 72 -12.23 -14.54 -2.22
N ALA A 73 -12.63 -14.01 -1.06
CA ALA A 73 -13.96 -14.22 -0.48
C ALA A 73 -15.09 -13.45 -1.19
N GLY A 74 -14.76 -12.63 -2.20
CA GLY A 74 -15.75 -11.94 -3.04
C GLY A 74 -15.98 -10.46 -2.71
N GLU A 75 -15.13 -9.86 -1.88
CA GLU A 75 -15.21 -8.40 -1.68
C GLU A 75 -14.97 -7.68 -3.02
N ALA A 76 -15.82 -6.69 -3.30
CA ALA A 76 -15.74 -5.92 -4.53
C ALA A 76 -14.69 -4.81 -4.42
N ALA A 77 -13.82 -4.73 -5.41
CA ALA A 77 -12.88 -3.64 -5.62
C ALA A 77 -12.49 -3.55 -7.08
N ASP A 78 -11.89 -2.43 -7.49
CA ASP A 78 -11.43 -2.19 -8.86
C ASP A 78 -9.94 -2.46 -9.03
N VAL A 79 -9.13 -2.11 -8.00
CA VAL A 79 -7.68 -2.24 -8.03
C VAL A 79 -7.19 -2.86 -6.71
N PHE A 80 -6.26 -3.77 -6.81
CA PHE A 80 -5.49 -4.28 -5.68
C PHE A 80 -4.02 -3.92 -5.82
N ALA A 81 -3.46 -3.21 -4.84
CA ALA A 81 -2.06 -2.79 -4.80
C ALA A 81 -1.36 -3.42 -3.58
N SER A 82 -0.53 -4.43 -3.82
CA SER A 82 0.13 -5.25 -2.81
C SER A 82 1.58 -4.85 -2.59
N ALA A 83 2.10 -5.10 -1.38
CA ALA A 83 3.51 -4.96 -1.05
C ALA A 83 4.40 -6.13 -1.54
N ASN A 84 3.84 -7.06 -2.30
CA ASN A 84 4.57 -8.11 -3.02
C ASN A 84 3.91 -8.40 -4.37
N MET A 85 4.55 -9.23 -5.19
CA MET A 85 3.99 -9.71 -6.47
C MET A 85 3.10 -10.94 -6.30
N GLU A 86 3.32 -11.74 -5.27
CA GLU A 86 2.68 -13.04 -5.07
C GLU A 86 1.15 -12.93 -4.93
N HIS A 87 0.67 -11.99 -4.12
CA HIS A 87 -0.77 -11.85 -3.88
C HIS A 87 -1.56 -11.41 -5.12
N PRO A 88 -1.15 -10.38 -5.89
CA PRO A 88 -1.84 -10.06 -7.13
C PRO A 88 -1.71 -11.16 -8.20
N GLN A 89 -0.60 -11.90 -8.26
CA GLN A 89 -0.46 -13.07 -9.13
C GLN A 89 -1.43 -14.19 -8.75
N ALA A 90 -1.65 -14.44 -7.46
CA ALA A 90 -2.62 -15.42 -6.99
C ALA A 90 -4.07 -15.05 -7.40
N LEU A 91 -4.44 -13.76 -7.33
CA LEU A 91 -5.74 -13.28 -7.82
C LEU A 91 -5.89 -13.43 -9.34
N ALA A 92 -4.83 -13.16 -10.10
CA ALA A 92 -4.83 -13.36 -11.54
C ALA A 92 -4.95 -14.84 -11.89
N ALA A 93 -4.22 -15.73 -11.21
CA ALA A 93 -4.28 -17.19 -11.41
C ALA A 93 -5.67 -17.77 -11.11
N SER A 94 -6.41 -17.19 -10.14
CA SER A 94 -7.79 -17.58 -9.83
C SER A 94 -8.84 -16.96 -10.78
N GLY A 95 -8.42 -16.22 -11.81
CA GLY A 95 -9.32 -15.56 -12.77
C GLY A 95 -10.04 -14.31 -12.25
N ARG A 96 -9.76 -13.86 -11.02
CA ARG A 96 -10.41 -12.69 -10.40
C ARG A 96 -9.82 -11.36 -10.83
N ALA A 97 -8.61 -11.36 -11.38
CA ALA A 97 -7.90 -10.15 -11.79
C ALA A 97 -7.19 -10.31 -13.13
N GLU A 98 -6.80 -9.19 -13.71
CA GLU A 98 -5.83 -9.14 -14.82
C GLU A 98 -4.43 -9.51 -14.33
N PRO A 99 -3.50 -9.84 -15.24
CA PRO A 99 -2.11 -10.15 -14.88
C PRO A 99 -1.49 -9.07 -13.98
N ALA A 100 -0.75 -9.52 -12.97
CA ALA A 100 -0.09 -8.63 -12.03
C ALA A 100 1.01 -7.80 -12.70
N LEU A 101 1.06 -6.51 -12.36
CA LEU A 101 2.02 -5.55 -12.88
C LEU A 101 2.89 -5.01 -11.74
N PRO A 102 4.24 -5.00 -11.85
CA PRO A 102 5.07 -4.29 -10.90
C PRO A 102 4.89 -2.78 -11.05
N PHE A 103 4.92 -2.03 -9.94
CA PHE A 103 4.76 -0.58 -10.00
C PHE A 103 5.67 0.21 -9.05
N ALA A 104 6.28 -0.43 -8.06
CA ALA A 104 7.24 0.19 -7.14
C ALA A 104 8.17 -0.85 -6.51
N ARG A 105 9.27 -0.40 -5.92
CA ARG A 105 10.15 -1.20 -5.04
C ARG A 105 10.37 -0.50 -3.72
N ASN A 106 10.65 -1.29 -2.69
CA ASN A 106 10.98 -0.84 -1.35
C ASN A 106 12.10 -1.70 -0.78
N ALA A 107 12.73 -1.28 0.29
CA ALA A 107 13.72 -2.03 1.02
C ALA A 107 13.32 -2.14 2.50
N LEU A 108 13.93 -3.07 3.23
CA LEU A 108 13.78 -3.16 4.69
C LEU A 108 14.81 -2.29 5.40
N CYS A 109 14.37 -1.70 6.51
CA CYS A 109 15.19 -1.00 7.50
C CYS A 109 14.87 -1.51 8.91
N ALA A 110 15.78 -1.30 9.85
CA ALA A 110 15.48 -1.43 11.25
C ALA A 110 15.08 -0.06 11.81
N LEU A 111 13.86 0.06 12.28
CA LEU A 111 13.35 1.22 13.02
C LEU A 111 13.49 0.93 14.51
N ALA A 112 14.16 1.80 15.25
CA ALA A 112 14.50 1.53 16.64
C ALA A 112 14.08 2.68 17.59
N ALA A 113 13.76 2.32 18.82
CA ALA A 113 13.51 3.27 19.89
C ALA A 113 14.75 4.15 20.15
N PRO A 114 14.58 5.38 20.66
CA PRO A 114 15.71 6.28 20.95
C PRO A 114 16.73 5.68 21.91
N SER A 115 16.28 4.83 22.83
CA SER A 115 17.11 4.13 23.82
C SER A 115 17.85 2.90 23.26
N PHE A 116 17.52 2.45 22.05
CA PHE A 116 18.17 1.29 21.45
C PHE A 116 19.60 1.62 21.06
N GLY A 117 20.57 1.03 21.77
CA GLY A 117 22.00 1.20 21.51
C GLY A 117 22.59 -0.01 20.79
N LEU A 118 23.46 0.25 19.81
CA LEU A 118 24.29 -0.81 19.19
C LEU A 118 25.39 -1.30 20.14
N ASN A 119 25.76 -0.51 21.15
CA ASN A 119 26.76 -0.85 22.18
C ASN A 119 28.10 -1.32 21.58
N GLY A 120 28.51 -0.71 20.46
CA GLY A 120 29.73 -1.07 19.73
C GLY A 120 29.63 -2.38 18.92
N GLN A 121 28.45 -3.00 18.84
CA GLN A 121 28.22 -4.24 18.09
C GLN A 121 27.56 -3.95 16.73
N PRO A 122 27.76 -4.81 15.73
CA PRO A 122 26.98 -4.76 14.51
C PRO A 122 25.47 -4.96 14.79
N LEU A 123 24.61 -4.34 13.99
CA LEU A 123 23.15 -4.45 14.13
C LEU A 123 22.67 -5.90 14.22
N VAL A 124 23.21 -6.80 13.38
CA VAL A 124 22.84 -8.22 13.36
C VAL A 124 23.07 -8.89 14.71
N GLN A 125 24.18 -8.58 15.38
CA GLN A 125 24.48 -9.13 16.72
C GLN A 125 23.49 -8.60 17.76
N ARG A 126 23.10 -7.32 17.65
CA ARG A 126 22.09 -6.74 18.54
C ARG A 126 20.69 -7.35 18.31
N LEU A 127 20.33 -7.70 17.07
CA LEU A 127 19.06 -8.39 16.80
C LEU A 127 19.03 -9.81 17.40
N LEU A 128 20.19 -10.44 17.53
CA LEU A 128 20.33 -11.79 18.13
C LEU A 128 20.36 -11.79 19.66
N ASP A 129 20.58 -10.64 20.28
CA ASP A 129 20.60 -10.51 21.76
C ASP A 129 19.20 -10.81 22.33
N GLU A 130 19.13 -11.76 23.25
CA GLU A 130 17.86 -12.24 23.84
C GLU A 130 17.12 -11.15 24.62
N SER A 131 17.83 -10.14 25.13
CA SER A 131 17.24 -9.01 25.84
C SER A 131 16.52 -8.02 24.91
N VAL A 132 16.79 -8.05 23.59
CA VAL A 132 16.21 -7.14 22.60
C VAL A 132 14.85 -7.64 22.12
N LYS A 133 13.82 -6.84 22.31
CA LYS A 133 12.48 -7.08 21.77
C LYS A 133 12.46 -6.72 20.28
N LEU A 134 12.53 -7.74 19.42
CA LEU A 134 12.54 -7.60 17.98
C LEU A 134 11.10 -7.68 17.43
N GLY A 135 10.54 -6.57 16.96
CA GLY A 135 9.23 -6.51 16.33
C GLY A 135 9.28 -6.77 14.82
N ILE A 136 8.28 -7.44 14.31
CA ILE A 136 8.02 -7.63 12.87
C ILE A 136 6.51 -7.59 12.59
N SER A 137 6.13 -7.43 11.33
CA SER A 137 4.77 -7.72 10.88
C SER A 137 4.53 -9.25 10.81
N THR A 138 3.27 -9.68 10.83
CA THR A 138 2.90 -11.10 10.81
C THR A 138 3.14 -11.71 9.42
N PRO A 139 4.06 -12.68 9.28
CA PRO A 139 4.31 -13.37 8.01
C PRO A 139 3.03 -14.01 7.42
N LYS A 140 2.97 -14.12 6.10
CA LYS A 140 1.84 -14.60 5.28
C LYS A 140 0.65 -13.63 5.24
N ALA A 141 0.33 -12.97 6.34
CA ALA A 141 -0.70 -11.94 6.39
C ALA A 141 -0.18 -10.60 5.85
N ASP A 142 1.04 -10.22 6.21
CA ASP A 142 1.71 -8.99 5.77
C ASP A 142 3.07 -9.31 5.12
N PRO A 143 3.29 -8.94 3.84
CA PRO A 143 4.56 -9.18 3.16
C PRO A 143 5.80 -8.61 3.88
N SER A 144 5.65 -7.55 4.69
CA SER A 144 6.75 -7.04 5.53
C SER A 144 7.30 -8.11 6.47
N GLY A 145 6.42 -8.96 7.00
CA GLY A 145 6.81 -10.11 7.83
C GLY A 145 7.53 -11.20 7.04
N ASP A 146 7.07 -11.50 5.82
CA ASP A 146 7.73 -12.47 4.95
C ASP A 146 9.14 -12.00 4.57
N TYR A 147 9.28 -10.72 4.22
CA TYR A 147 10.59 -10.12 3.93
C TYR A 147 11.49 -10.04 5.17
N ALA A 148 10.95 -9.83 6.37
CA ALA A 148 11.74 -9.93 7.61
C ALA A 148 12.28 -11.35 7.80
N PHE A 149 11.48 -12.39 7.55
CA PHE A 149 11.94 -13.77 7.59
C PHE A 149 12.99 -14.06 6.51
N ALA A 150 12.82 -13.53 5.29
CA ALA A 150 13.82 -13.65 4.24
C ALA A 150 15.14 -12.92 4.61
N LEU A 151 15.08 -11.80 5.32
CA LEU A 151 16.26 -11.13 5.89
C LEU A 151 16.96 -12.05 6.90
N PHE A 152 16.23 -12.71 7.80
CA PHE A 152 16.82 -13.61 8.80
C PHE A 152 17.51 -14.80 8.14
N ASP A 153 16.90 -15.37 7.10
CA ASP A 153 17.54 -16.43 6.29
C ASP A 153 18.82 -15.92 5.61
N ARG A 154 18.79 -14.69 5.08
CA ARG A 154 19.93 -14.07 4.42
C ARG A 154 21.07 -13.76 5.39
N ILE A 155 20.78 -13.35 6.61
CA ILE A 155 21.78 -13.15 7.69
C ILE A 155 22.61 -14.43 7.89
N GLU A 156 21.97 -15.57 7.98
CA GLU A 156 22.64 -16.85 8.16
C GLU A 156 23.38 -17.31 6.89
N THR A 157 22.70 -17.29 5.74
CA THR A 157 23.26 -17.79 4.48
C THR A 157 24.42 -16.94 3.94
N ARG A 158 24.51 -15.66 4.33
CA ARG A 158 25.64 -14.79 4.02
C ARG A 158 26.76 -14.85 5.07
N GLY A 159 26.61 -15.65 6.11
CA GLY A 159 27.60 -15.76 7.19
C GLY A 159 27.72 -14.53 8.08
N ALA A 160 26.73 -13.61 8.06
CA ALA A 160 26.69 -12.46 8.95
C ALA A 160 26.41 -12.87 10.42
N ALA A 161 25.91 -14.09 10.63
CA ALA A 161 25.72 -14.74 11.91
C ALA A 161 25.92 -16.27 11.80
N PRO A 162 26.19 -16.98 12.92
CA PRO A 162 26.38 -18.42 12.93
C PRO A 162 25.16 -19.22 12.43
N ALA A 163 25.38 -20.46 12.06
CA ALA A 163 24.29 -21.42 11.74
C ALA A 163 23.26 -21.50 12.88
N GLY A 164 21.98 -21.60 12.54
CA GLY A 164 20.86 -21.56 13.48
C GLY A 164 20.37 -20.17 13.84
N SER A 165 21.06 -19.11 13.43
CA SER A 165 20.65 -17.72 13.72
C SER A 165 19.32 -17.34 13.09
N ALA A 166 19.02 -17.81 11.87
CA ALA A 166 17.74 -17.57 11.21
C ALA A 166 16.57 -18.14 12.03
N ALA A 167 16.68 -19.37 12.47
CA ALA A 167 15.67 -20.01 13.31
C ALA A 167 15.48 -19.26 14.65
N ARG A 168 16.56 -18.84 15.29
CA ARG A 168 16.51 -18.05 16.54
C ARG A 168 15.82 -16.71 16.33
N LEU A 169 16.17 -15.96 15.28
CA LEU A 169 15.54 -14.67 14.96
C LEU A 169 14.05 -14.85 14.67
N LYS A 170 13.67 -15.86 13.88
CA LYS A 170 12.25 -16.16 13.59
C LYS A 170 11.47 -16.53 14.84
N ALA A 171 12.06 -17.32 15.75
CA ALA A 171 11.41 -17.76 16.99
C ALA A 171 11.22 -16.63 17.99
N LYS A 172 12.19 -15.71 18.13
CA LYS A 172 12.11 -14.58 19.06
C LYS A 172 11.31 -13.39 18.54
N ALA A 173 11.15 -13.26 17.23
CA ALA A 173 10.50 -12.10 16.61
C ALA A 173 9.03 -11.99 17.02
N LEU A 174 8.67 -10.83 17.57
CA LEU A 174 7.32 -10.49 18.02
C LEU A 174 6.49 -10.02 16.82
N GLN A 175 5.43 -10.75 16.49
CA GLN A 175 4.51 -10.44 15.38
C GLN A 175 3.45 -9.42 15.86
N LEU A 176 3.79 -8.14 15.85
CA LEU A 176 3.02 -7.10 16.55
C LEU A 176 1.97 -6.41 15.68
N THR A 177 2.00 -6.58 14.34
CA THR A 177 1.06 -5.90 13.44
C THR A 177 0.84 -6.72 12.15
N GLY A 178 -0.19 -6.36 11.38
CA GLY A 178 -0.45 -6.94 10.06
C GLY A 178 -1.11 -8.33 10.08
N GLY A 179 -1.34 -8.91 11.24
CA GLY A 179 -2.05 -10.18 11.39
C GLY A 179 -3.56 -10.00 11.59
N PRO A 180 -4.34 -11.09 11.50
CA PRO A 180 -5.79 -11.05 11.68
C PRO A 180 -6.19 -10.59 13.10
N ASP A 181 -5.38 -10.95 14.11
CA ASP A 181 -5.62 -10.62 15.51
C ASP A 181 -4.83 -9.37 15.96
N SER A 182 -4.10 -8.73 15.06
CA SER A 182 -3.34 -7.52 15.38
C SER A 182 -4.28 -6.34 15.69
N PRO A 183 -3.93 -5.48 16.66
CA PRO A 183 -4.69 -4.25 16.90
C PRO A 183 -4.82 -3.41 15.64
N ALA A 184 -5.96 -2.75 15.46
CA ALA A 184 -6.15 -1.82 14.36
C ALA A 184 -5.10 -0.70 14.44
N PRO A 185 -4.48 -0.30 13.30
CA PRO A 185 -3.54 0.82 13.29
C PRO A 185 -4.19 2.10 13.83
N PRO A 186 -3.47 2.92 14.61
CA PRO A 186 -3.94 4.23 15.01
C PRO A 186 -4.32 5.08 13.80
N LYS A 187 -5.29 5.97 13.95
CA LYS A 187 -5.77 6.81 12.82
C LYS A 187 -4.82 7.97 12.50
N ASP A 188 -4.11 8.45 13.51
CA ASP A 188 -3.40 9.72 13.55
C ASP A 188 -1.88 9.59 13.66
N ARG A 189 -1.34 8.38 13.71
CA ARG A 189 0.11 8.12 13.84
C ARG A 189 0.52 6.78 13.22
N ASN A 190 1.81 6.67 12.95
CA ASN A 190 2.41 5.46 12.43
C ASN A 190 2.37 4.34 13.47
N ILE A 191 1.89 3.14 13.09
CA ILE A 191 1.76 1.99 13.99
C ILE A 191 3.11 1.52 14.55
N TYR A 192 4.16 1.49 13.74
CA TYR A 192 5.49 1.03 14.17
C TYR A 192 6.09 1.98 15.21
N GLY A 193 5.93 3.29 14.99
CA GLY A 193 6.33 4.29 15.97
C GLY A 193 5.54 4.18 17.27
N ALA A 194 4.24 3.91 17.20
CA ALA A 194 3.42 3.71 18.40
C ALA A 194 3.86 2.49 19.21
N LEU A 195 4.17 1.36 18.55
CA LEU A 195 4.64 0.13 19.20
C LEU A 195 6.00 0.32 19.89
N LEU A 196 6.94 1.07 19.25
CA LEU A 196 8.23 1.39 19.85
C LEU A 196 8.07 2.35 21.04
N ALA A 197 7.23 3.37 20.92
CA ALA A 197 6.96 4.31 22.02
C ALA A 197 6.26 3.64 23.21
N GLY A 198 5.43 2.62 22.95
CA GLY A 198 4.79 1.80 23.98
C GLY A 198 5.71 0.78 24.64
N GLY A 199 6.97 0.62 24.15
CA GLY A 199 7.93 -0.36 24.68
C GLY A 199 7.57 -1.81 24.33
N GLU A 200 6.71 -2.02 23.33
CA GLU A 200 6.34 -3.35 22.86
C GLU A 200 7.45 -3.98 22.00
N ALA A 201 8.28 -3.14 21.37
CA ALA A 201 9.51 -3.52 20.71
C ALA A 201 10.62 -2.49 21.01
N ASP A 202 11.89 -2.91 20.98
CA ASP A 202 13.07 -2.04 21.03
C ASP A 202 13.52 -1.66 19.62
N VAL A 203 13.36 -2.61 18.69
CA VAL A 203 13.65 -2.47 17.27
C VAL A 203 12.62 -3.22 16.44
N PHE A 204 12.24 -2.65 15.30
CA PHE A 204 11.24 -3.21 14.38
C PHE A 204 11.83 -3.32 12.98
N ILE A 205 11.77 -4.50 12.37
CA ILE A 205 12.13 -4.68 10.96
C ILE A 205 10.88 -4.36 10.12
N THR A 206 10.96 -3.31 9.32
CA THR A 206 9.87 -2.83 8.47
C THR A 206 10.41 -2.21 7.17
N TYR A 207 9.52 -1.78 6.28
CA TYR A 207 9.93 -1.03 5.09
C TYR A 207 10.59 0.30 5.44
N CYS A 208 11.63 0.67 4.72
CA CYS A 208 12.32 1.95 4.93
C CYS A 208 11.37 3.15 4.78
N THR A 209 10.38 3.08 3.89
CA THR A 209 9.34 4.11 3.77
C THR A 209 8.52 4.27 5.05
N ASN A 210 8.13 3.18 5.70
CA ASN A 210 7.44 3.23 7.01
C ASN A 210 8.33 3.79 8.11
N ALA A 211 9.62 3.39 8.12
CA ALA A 211 10.59 3.87 9.09
C ALA A 211 10.80 5.38 8.97
N GLU A 212 10.91 5.90 7.75
CA GLU A 212 11.03 7.34 7.49
C GLU A 212 9.78 8.13 7.90
N ILE A 213 8.58 7.60 7.66
CA ILE A 213 7.33 8.23 8.11
C ILE A 213 7.30 8.28 9.66
N ALA A 214 7.57 7.16 10.32
CA ALA A 214 7.57 7.10 11.78
C ALA A 214 8.60 8.05 12.43
N ARG A 215 9.80 8.16 11.82
CA ARG A 215 10.85 9.07 12.28
C ARG A 215 10.47 10.56 12.14
N ARG A 216 9.61 10.91 11.20
CA ARG A 216 9.09 12.29 11.07
C ARG A 216 8.09 12.64 12.15
N GLU A 217 7.40 11.65 12.72
CA GLU A 217 6.40 11.84 13.77
C GLU A 217 6.99 11.88 15.17
N GLN A 218 8.12 11.18 15.39
CA GLN A 218 8.75 11.07 16.72
C GLN A 218 10.25 10.72 16.61
N PRO A 219 11.05 10.98 17.66
CA PRO A 219 12.51 10.82 17.64
C PRO A 219 12.94 9.34 17.65
N LEU A 220 12.76 8.65 16.54
CA LEU A 220 13.17 7.26 16.33
C LEU A 220 14.47 7.18 15.51
N GLN A 221 15.19 6.07 15.66
CA GLN A 221 16.38 5.79 14.87
C GLN A 221 16.00 4.92 13.65
N VAL A 222 16.48 5.30 12.46
CA VAL A 222 16.40 4.45 11.27
C VAL A 222 17.80 3.92 11.00
N LEU A 223 17.96 2.61 11.15
CA LEU A 223 19.22 1.91 10.94
C LEU A 223 19.14 1.15 9.61
N THR A 224 20.07 1.45 8.71
CA THR A 224 20.17 0.75 7.42
C THR A 224 20.75 -0.65 7.63
N LEU A 225 20.24 -1.60 6.86
CA LEU A 225 20.82 -2.93 6.78
C LEU A 225 22.05 -2.89 5.87
N PRO A 226 23.09 -3.71 6.12
CA PRO A 226 24.19 -3.89 5.17
C PRO A 226 23.68 -4.26 3.77
N ASP A 227 24.34 -3.79 2.71
CA ASP A 227 23.88 -3.96 1.33
C ASP A 227 23.76 -5.44 0.94
N ASP A 228 24.67 -6.28 1.41
CA ASP A 228 24.70 -7.74 1.18
C ASP A 228 23.53 -8.47 1.88
N LEU A 229 22.92 -7.83 2.87
CA LEU A 229 21.73 -8.32 3.61
C LEU A 229 20.44 -7.68 3.10
N SER A 230 20.51 -6.64 2.26
CA SER A 230 19.34 -5.93 1.77
C SER A 230 18.34 -6.86 1.08
N VAL A 231 17.09 -6.80 1.49
CA VAL A 231 15.95 -7.51 0.87
C VAL A 231 15.08 -6.48 0.18
N SER A 232 14.98 -6.60 -1.15
CA SER A 232 14.14 -5.72 -1.97
C SER A 232 12.73 -6.31 -2.07
N ALA A 233 11.73 -5.47 -1.81
CA ALA A 233 10.31 -5.78 -1.99
C ALA A 233 9.81 -5.18 -3.30
N THR A 234 9.36 -6.00 -4.24
CA THR A 234 8.68 -5.54 -5.46
C THR A 234 7.19 -5.50 -5.21
N TYR A 235 6.61 -4.31 -5.35
CA TYR A 235 5.17 -4.08 -5.18
C TYR A 235 4.43 -4.37 -6.47
N GLY A 236 3.37 -5.16 -6.38
CA GLY A 236 2.52 -5.54 -7.51
C GLY A 236 1.12 -4.98 -7.40
N LEU A 237 0.51 -4.69 -8.54
CA LEU A 237 -0.90 -4.36 -8.62
C LEU A 237 -1.62 -5.24 -9.64
N SER A 238 -2.93 -5.40 -9.46
CA SER A 238 -3.84 -6.00 -10.44
C SER A 238 -5.13 -5.22 -10.54
N LEU A 239 -5.70 -5.18 -11.75
CA LEU A 239 -7.06 -4.74 -12.01
C LEU A 239 -8.02 -5.89 -11.73
N LEU A 240 -9.03 -5.69 -10.89
CA LEU A 240 -10.04 -6.70 -10.56
C LEU A 240 -11.07 -6.76 -11.68
N ARG A 241 -11.63 -7.95 -11.92
CA ARG A 241 -12.67 -8.17 -12.95
C ARG A 241 -14.07 -8.00 -12.37
N PRO A 242 -15.02 -7.36 -13.12
CA PRO A 242 -14.84 -6.75 -14.44
C PRO A 242 -14.07 -5.44 -14.39
N VAL A 243 -13.18 -5.21 -15.34
CA VAL A 243 -12.29 -4.02 -15.36
C VAL A 243 -13.07 -2.80 -15.83
N SER A 244 -13.09 -1.76 -14.99
CA SER A 244 -13.71 -0.48 -15.34
C SER A 244 -12.73 0.45 -16.09
N PRO A 245 -13.22 1.29 -17.04
CA PRO A 245 -12.37 2.29 -17.70
C PRO A 245 -11.72 3.29 -16.73
N ALA A 246 -12.37 3.59 -15.60
CA ALA A 246 -11.83 4.46 -14.55
C ALA A 246 -10.65 3.81 -13.83
N ALA A 247 -10.74 2.51 -13.51
CA ALA A 247 -9.63 1.75 -12.90
C ALA A 247 -8.42 1.68 -13.84
N LEU A 248 -8.63 1.48 -15.14
CA LEU A 248 -7.55 1.53 -16.15
C LEU A 248 -6.83 2.88 -16.15
N ARG A 249 -7.58 4.00 -16.13
CA ARG A 249 -6.99 5.34 -16.06
C ARG A 249 -6.23 5.58 -14.75
N PHE A 250 -6.78 5.13 -13.62
CA PHE A 250 -6.09 5.25 -12.33
C PHE A 250 -4.76 4.47 -12.32
N VAL A 251 -4.75 3.23 -12.80
CA VAL A 251 -3.52 2.42 -12.90
C VAL A 251 -2.51 3.05 -13.86
N ALA A 252 -2.97 3.62 -14.99
CA ALA A 252 -2.11 4.36 -15.91
C ALA A 252 -1.52 5.61 -15.24
N HIS A 253 -2.30 6.36 -14.44
CA HIS A 253 -1.84 7.52 -13.69
C HIS A 253 -0.81 7.13 -12.61
N LEU A 254 -1.10 6.09 -11.82
CA LEU A 254 -0.21 5.55 -10.79
C LEU A 254 1.15 5.10 -11.37
N ARG A 255 1.13 4.39 -12.50
CA ARG A 255 2.35 3.88 -13.16
C ARG A 255 3.03 4.92 -14.07
N GLY A 256 2.33 5.97 -14.41
CA GLY A 256 2.86 7.10 -15.19
C GLY A 256 3.73 8.04 -14.37
N ALA A 257 4.35 9.01 -15.05
CA ALA A 257 5.26 9.98 -14.42
C ALA A 257 4.66 10.72 -13.20
N PRO A 258 3.37 11.12 -13.16
CA PRO A 258 2.79 11.75 -11.97
C PRO A 258 2.84 10.83 -10.75
N GLY A 259 2.30 9.61 -10.85
CA GLY A 259 2.28 8.64 -9.76
C GLY A 259 3.67 8.21 -9.32
N GLN A 260 4.60 8.00 -10.27
CA GLN A 260 5.97 7.61 -9.95
C GLN A 260 6.74 8.72 -9.21
N ARG A 261 6.49 10.00 -9.53
CA ARG A 261 7.07 11.11 -8.75
C ARG A 261 6.56 11.12 -7.31
N ARG A 262 5.26 10.87 -7.07
CA ARG A 262 4.69 10.77 -5.72
C ARG A 262 5.28 9.58 -4.95
N LEU A 263 5.38 8.42 -5.58
CA LEU A 263 6.00 7.24 -4.97
C LEU A 263 7.46 7.54 -4.58
N ALA A 264 8.25 8.15 -5.46
CA ALA A 264 9.64 8.52 -5.18
C ALA A 264 9.76 9.54 -4.04
N ALA A 265 8.85 10.53 -3.94
CA ALA A 265 8.83 11.49 -2.85
C ALA A 265 8.60 10.85 -1.47
N TRP A 266 7.94 9.68 -1.45
CA TRP A 266 7.74 8.85 -0.26
C TRP A 266 8.79 7.76 -0.08
N GLY A 267 9.87 7.76 -0.87
CA GLY A 267 11.02 6.85 -0.73
C GLY A 267 10.87 5.51 -1.45
N PHE A 268 9.86 5.33 -2.28
CA PHE A 268 9.78 4.15 -3.15
C PHE A 268 10.71 4.30 -4.34
N ALA A 269 11.34 3.20 -4.76
CA ALA A 269 12.08 3.13 -6.01
C ALA A 269 11.16 2.69 -7.17
N ALA A 270 11.54 3.03 -8.39
CA ALA A 270 10.88 2.54 -9.60
C ALA A 270 10.94 1.00 -9.69
N PRO A 271 9.96 0.35 -10.35
CA PRO A 271 9.90 -1.11 -10.47
C PRO A 271 11.02 -1.74 -11.26
#